data_b8f7b4b6289b01829c14c8fa88d828c0
#
_entry.id   b8f7b4b6289b01829c14c8fa88d828c0
#
_cell.length_a   1.000
_cell.length_b   1.000
_cell.length_c   1.000
_cell.angle_alpha   90.00
_cell.angle_beta   90.00
_cell.angle_gamma   90.00
#
_symmetry.space_group_name_H-M   'P 1'
#
loop_
_entity.id
_entity.type
_entity.pdbx_description
1 polymer ?
#
loop_
_entity_poly.entity_id
_entity_poly.type
_entity_poly.pdbx_seq_one_letter_code
_entity_poly.pdbx_strand_id
1 'polypeptide(L)'
;MYYKRKITDDIYYVGENDRRIERFENMFELPDGVAYNSYLILDQKTALLDGIDEAVSERYYENIRFALDGRDLDYLIVNHVEPDHCSSINNVLREYPNATMVITQKGLQFMEQFYNLDYQDRVQIVGEGDKLDLGKHQLEFIMAPNVHWPEVMVTYDHTDNVLFSADAXGSFKAIAGHLFADQVNFERDWLEEARRYYMNIVGRNGPSVMRLFKKLVDFDLKIIAPLHGVVFRTPEMIEMILDKYTKWATYEPEEPGVVLACASMYGDSQNMNDILAAMLADRGVPNIRVYDISKTSPSQVIADVFRFSNAVFTCLTYNTQLYPGMDALLREIAMLNYANRKISFLENQSWGGRALAIAQEILGKCKNLEIIGEPFKIKSSVAPEQMDELAKLADEIAASIE
;
A
#
# COMPACT_ATOMS: atom_id res chain seq x y z
N MET A 1 11.75 22.51 10.85
CA MET A 1 12.17 23.15 9.57
C MET A 1 11.08 24.15 9.19
N TYR A 2 11.44 25.32 8.80
CA TYR A 2 10.49 26.38 8.55
C TYR A 2 10.19 26.49 7.07
N TYR A 3 9.37 25.55 6.53
CA TYR A 3 9.06 25.66 5.13
C TYR A 3 7.66 25.17 4.80
N LYS A 4 7.13 25.70 3.72
CA LYS A 4 5.88 25.28 3.10
C LYS A 4 6.14 25.17 1.60
N ARG A 5 5.46 24.25 0.95
CA ARG A 5 5.63 24.02 -0.48
C ARG A 5 4.29 24.14 -1.18
N LYS A 6 4.26 24.86 -2.26
CA LYS A 6 3.04 25.15 -3.00
C LYS A 6 2.51 23.90 -3.71
N ILE A 7 1.23 23.63 -3.49
CA ILE A 7 0.46 22.67 -4.31
C ILE A 7 -0.30 23.47 -5.37
N THR A 8 -1.08 24.48 -4.93
CA THR A 8 -1.72 25.50 -5.78
C THR A 8 -1.39 26.87 -5.20
N ASP A 9 -2.08 27.92 -5.64
CA ASP A 9 -1.80 29.25 -5.12
C ASP A 9 -2.12 29.40 -3.64
N ASP A 10 -3.13 28.69 -3.16
CA ASP A 10 -3.61 28.80 -1.78
C ASP A 10 -3.42 27.53 -0.96
N ILE A 11 -3.02 26.42 -1.59
CA ILE A 11 -2.86 25.13 -0.93
C ILE A 11 -1.37 24.81 -0.80
N TYR A 12 -0.94 24.46 0.41
CA TYR A 12 0.47 24.22 0.73
C TYR A 12 0.67 22.85 1.39
N TYR A 13 1.73 22.17 1.01
CA TYR A 13 2.23 21.00 1.72
C TYR A 13 3.01 21.47 2.95
N VAL A 14 2.68 20.93 4.12
CA VAL A 14 3.34 21.24 5.39
C VAL A 14 3.82 19.99 6.14
N GLY A 15 3.77 18.82 5.48
CA GLY A 15 4.15 17.54 6.08
C GLY A 15 5.64 17.38 6.33
N GLU A 16 6.04 16.19 6.72
CA GLU A 16 7.44 15.91 7.09
C GLU A 16 7.83 14.49 6.68
N ASN A 17 9.13 14.23 6.59
CA ASN A 17 9.68 12.91 6.30
C ASN A 17 10.22 12.26 7.57
N ASP A 18 9.99 10.96 7.74
CA ASP A 18 10.75 10.19 8.73
C ASP A 18 11.70 9.23 8.01
N ARG A 19 13.00 9.51 8.13
CA ARG A 19 14.08 8.67 7.57
C ARG A 19 14.74 7.79 8.61
N ARG A 20 14.26 7.84 9.87
CA ARG A 20 14.81 7.04 10.96
C ARG A 20 13.94 5.85 11.33
N ILE A 21 12.68 5.88 10.91
CA ILE A 21 11.76 4.77 11.16
C ILE A 21 12.23 3.52 10.42
N GLU A 22 12.28 2.39 11.11
CA GLU A 22 12.71 1.13 10.51
C GLU A 22 11.56 0.36 9.86
N ARG A 23 10.36 0.47 10.44
CA ARG A 23 9.20 -0.28 9.95
C ARG A 23 7.91 0.52 10.09
N PHE A 24 7.12 0.54 9.04
CA PHE A 24 5.75 1.07 9.05
C PHE A 24 4.86 0.04 9.75
N GLU A 25 3.95 0.50 10.61
CA GLU A 25 3.09 -0.37 11.44
C GLU A 25 3.88 -1.43 12.22
N ASN A 26 5.17 -1.17 12.46
CA ASN A 26 6.09 -2.11 13.10
C ASN A 26 6.19 -3.46 12.36
N MET A 27 5.76 -3.51 11.10
CA MET A 27 5.76 -4.71 10.25
C MET A 27 6.59 -4.53 8.97
N PHE A 28 6.40 -3.43 8.25
CA PHE A 28 6.87 -3.29 6.87
C PHE A 28 8.15 -2.46 6.83
N GLU A 29 9.26 -3.09 6.49
CA GLU A 29 10.58 -2.43 6.46
C GLU A 29 10.56 -1.20 5.56
N LEU A 30 11.20 -0.12 6.01
CA LEU A 30 11.26 1.15 5.30
C LEU A 30 12.71 1.55 5.03
N PRO A 31 13.40 0.92 4.09
CA PRO A 31 14.80 1.28 3.83
C PRO A 31 14.98 2.72 3.37
N ASP A 32 13.98 3.32 2.75
CA ASP A 32 14.00 4.70 2.28
C ASP A 32 13.10 5.64 3.10
N GLY A 33 12.67 5.20 4.29
CA GLY A 33 11.81 5.99 5.17
C GLY A 33 10.39 6.11 4.65
N VAL A 34 9.67 7.14 5.12
CA VAL A 34 8.29 7.42 4.74
C VAL A 34 8.04 8.92 4.81
N ALA A 35 7.15 9.43 3.96
CA ALA A 35 6.65 10.79 4.05
C ALA A 35 5.28 10.77 4.73
N TYR A 36 5.07 11.65 5.70
CA TYR A 36 3.76 11.91 6.28
C TYR A 36 3.30 13.25 5.74
N ASN A 37 2.25 13.25 4.94
CA ASN A 37 1.80 14.43 4.25
C ASN A 37 0.65 15.09 5.00
N SER A 38 0.69 16.40 5.05
CA SER A 38 -0.40 17.22 5.56
C SER A 38 -0.46 18.48 4.71
N TYR A 39 -1.65 19.05 4.56
CA TYR A 39 -1.87 20.15 3.64
C TYR A 39 -2.60 21.28 4.34
N LEU A 40 -2.21 22.52 4.02
CA LEU A 40 -2.80 23.71 4.62
C LEU A 40 -3.40 24.57 3.52
N ILE A 41 -4.68 24.90 3.65
CA ILE A 41 -5.38 25.83 2.75
C ILE A 41 -5.43 27.19 3.43
N LEU A 42 -4.89 28.22 2.76
CA LEU A 42 -4.86 29.59 3.23
C LEU A 42 -5.87 30.43 2.43
N ASP A 43 -7.11 30.41 2.89
CA ASP A 43 -8.22 31.15 2.27
C ASP A 43 -8.75 32.16 3.29
N GLN A 44 -9.98 32.65 3.11
CA GLN A 44 -10.63 33.50 4.13
C GLN A 44 -10.65 32.78 5.47
N LYS A 45 -11.04 31.50 5.45
CA LYS A 45 -10.86 30.57 6.56
C LYS A 45 -9.68 29.66 6.23
N THR A 46 -8.90 29.32 7.25
CA THR A 46 -7.76 28.41 7.10
C THR A 46 -8.19 26.98 7.46
N ALA A 47 -7.67 26.00 6.71
CA ALA A 47 -7.98 24.60 7.00
C ALA A 47 -6.73 23.75 6.86
N LEU A 48 -6.42 22.98 7.91
CA LEU A 48 -5.35 21.98 7.90
C LEU A 48 -5.98 20.62 7.64
N LEU A 49 -5.42 19.84 6.74
CA LEU A 49 -5.91 18.50 6.39
C LEU A 49 -4.95 17.44 6.94
N ASP A 50 -5.45 16.67 7.88
CA ASP A 50 -4.79 15.60 8.60
C ASP A 50 -3.55 16.06 9.36
N GLY A 51 -3.07 15.21 10.25
CA GLY A 51 -1.83 15.41 10.96
C GLY A 51 -0.75 14.45 10.46
N ILE A 52 0.25 14.23 11.30
CA ILE A 52 1.34 13.31 10.99
C ILE A 52 1.76 12.55 12.25
N ASP A 53 2.68 11.61 12.09
CA ASP A 53 3.20 10.80 13.18
C ASP A 53 3.94 11.65 14.23
N GLU A 54 3.75 11.31 15.51
CA GLU A 54 4.36 12.04 16.62
C GLU A 54 5.90 12.07 16.57
N ALA A 55 6.52 11.06 15.95
CA ALA A 55 7.97 10.95 15.88
C ALA A 55 8.63 12.12 15.16
N VAL A 56 7.91 12.79 14.25
CA VAL A 56 8.42 13.93 13.49
C VAL A 56 7.57 15.19 13.69
N SER A 57 6.68 15.19 14.66
CA SER A 57 5.66 16.23 14.82
C SER A 57 6.23 17.60 15.25
N GLU A 58 7.38 17.66 15.92
CA GLU A 58 7.95 18.95 16.34
C GLU A 58 8.24 19.84 15.12
N ARG A 59 8.82 19.27 14.06
CA ARG A 59 9.10 20.02 12.83
C ARG A 59 7.82 20.37 12.09
N TYR A 60 6.85 19.48 12.15
CA TYR A 60 5.52 19.72 11.57
C TYR A 60 4.85 20.92 12.21
N TYR A 61 4.89 21.05 13.53
CA TYR A 61 4.33 22.22 14.20
C TYR A 61 5.04 23.50 13.76
N GLU A 62 6.36 23.46 13.57
CA GLU A 62 7.13 24.59 13.03
C GLU A 62 6.66 24.94 11.60
N ASN A 63 6.41 23.93 10.77
CA ASN A 63 5.94 24.16 9.40
C ASN A 63 4.57 24.83 9.39
N ILE A 64 3.65 24.36 10.25
CA ILE A 64 2.30 24.97 10.36
C ILE A 64 2.42 26.43 10.77
N ARG A 65 3.17 26.73 11.85
CA ARG A 65 3.36 28.11 12.34
C ARG A 65 3.92 29.01 11.24
N PHE A 66 4.94 28.51 10.54
CA PHE A 66 5.58 29.26 9.45
C PHE A 66 4.60 29.50 8.30
N ALA A 67 3.81 28.48 7.95
CA ALA A 67 2.88 28.62 6.82
C ALA A 67 1.70 29.53 7.13
N LEU A 68 1.19 29.47 8.37
CA LEU A 68 0.09 30.35 8.81
C LEU A 68 0.54 31.82 8.92
N ASP A 69 1.82 32.07 9.17
CA ASP A 69 2.40 33.42 9.23
C ASP A 69 1.59 34.37 10.13
N GLY A 70 1.25 33.91 11.32
CA GLY A 70 0.51 34.67 12.34
C GLY A 70 -1.00 34.60 12.23
N ARG A 71 -1.54 33.93 11.23
CA ARG A 71 -2.98 33.67 11.13
C ARG A 71 -3.37 32.56 12.10
N ASP A 72 -4.62 32.56 12.55
CA ASP A 72 -5.18 31.46 13.33
C ASP A 72 -5.57 30.31 12.42
N LEU A 73 -5.82 29.14 13.00
CA LEU A 73 -6.36 28.00 12.28
C LEU A 73 -7.86 27.90 12.57
N ASP A 74 -8.68 27.87 11.51
CA ASP A 74 -10.14 27.78 11.66
C ASP A 74 -10.62 26.34 11.69
N TYR A 75 -10.04 25.46 10.87
CA TYR A 75 -10.48 24.06 10.77
C TYR A 75 -9.30 23.11 10.73
N LEU A 76 -9.48 21.96 11.37
CA LEU A 76 -8.59 20.79 11.21
C LEU A 76 -9.46 19.65 10.68
N ILE A 77 -9.27 19.26 9.43
CA ILE A 77 -10.05 18.23 8.75
C ILE A 77 -9.30 16.90 8.91
N VAL A 78 -9.99 15.88 9.42
CA VAL A 78 -9.38 14.57 9.71
C VAL A 78 -10.00 13.55 8.76
N ASN A 79 -9.27 13.20 7.71
CA ASN A 79 -9.70 12.21 6.74
C ASN A 79 -9.50 10.78 7.25
N HIS A 80 -8.45 10.56 8.08
CA HIS A 80 -8.05 9.23 8.54
C HIS A 80 -7.50 9.30 9.97
N VAL A 81 -7.83 8.28 10.78
CA VAL A 81 -7.53 8.28 12.22
C VAL A 81 -6.53 7.17 12.59
N GLU A 82 -5.64 6.80 11.68
CA GLU A 82 -4.50 5.99 12.06
C GLU A 82 -3.48 6.87 12.79
N PRO A 83 -2.77 6.34 13.84
CA PRO A 83 -1.88 7.20 14.64
C PRO A 83 -0.80 7.95 13.85
N ASP A 84 -0.34 7.42 12.72
CA ASP A 84 0.63 8.13 11.90
C ASP A 84 0.06 9.37 11.21
N HIS A 85 -1.25 9.60 11.29
CA HIS A 85 -1.92 10.81 10.83
C HIS A 85 -2.61 11.55 11.97
N CYS A 86 -3.00 10.86 13.03
CA CYS A 86 -3.78 11.52 14.07
C CYS A 86 -3.04 11.80 15.38
N SER A 87 -1.83 11.25 15.58
CA SER A 87 -1.14 11.41 16.86
C SER A 87 -0.74 12.87 17.15
N SER A 88 -0.54 13.70 16.12
CA SER A 88 -0.22 15.12 16.30
C SER A 88 -1.46 16.01 16.44
N ILE A 89 -2.67 15.51 16.19
CA ILE A 89 -3.89 16.33 16.09
C ILE A 89 -4.20 17.03 17.42
N ASN A 90 -4.10 16.30 18.54
CA ASN A 90 -4.39 16.91 19.85
C ASN A 90 -3.51 18.13 20.13
N ASN A 91 -2.23 18.07 19.79
CA ASN A 91 -1.32 19.19 20.03
C ASN A 91 -1.64 20.37 19.11
N VAL A 92 -2.03 20.11 17.86
CA VAL A 92 -2.46 21.18 16.96
C VAL A 92 -3.71 21.88 17.55
N LEU A 93 -4.70 21.10 18.00
CA LEU A 93 -5.94 21.68 18.55
C LEU A 93 -5.70 22.45 19.87
N ARG A 94 -4.70 22.05 20.65
CA ARG A 94 -4.32 22.81 21.84
C ARG A 94 -3.62 24.11 21.48
N GLU A 95 -2.76 24.07 20.46
CA GLU A 95 -2.06 25.29 19.99
C GLU A 95 -3.01 26.28 19.33
N TYR A 96 -4.05 25.77 18.64
CA TYR A 96 -5.03 26.62 17.94
C TYR A 96 -6.42 26.41 18.56
N PRO A 97 -6.69 27.09 19.70
CA PRO A 97 -7.92 26.81 20.47
C PRO A 97 -9.22 27.25 19.80
N ASN A 98 -9.13 28.03 18.72
CA ASN A 98 -10.31 28.42 17.94
C ASN A 98 -10.61 27.42 16.81
N ALA A 99 -9.74 26.47 16.54
CA ALA A 99 -9.92 25.51 15.45
C ALA A 99 -11.06 24.53 15.75
N THR A 100 -11.88 24.26 14.76
CA THR A 100 -12.91 23.22 14.79
C THR A 100 -12.37 21.96 14.09
N MET A 101 -12.43 20.81 14.77
CA MET A 101 -12.08 19.53 14.16
C MET A 101 -13.26 19.03 13.31
N VAL A 102 -13.03 18.80 12.03
CA VAL A 102 -14.03 18.30 11.08
C VAL A 102 -13.72 16.83 10.82
N ILE A 103 -14.64 15.91 11.15
CA ILE A 103 -14.33 14.48 11.20
C ILE A 103 -15.62 13.67 11.02
N THR A 104 -15.51 12.41 10.58
CA THR A 104 -16.67 11.51 10.57
C THR A 104 -17.03 11.07 11.98
N GLN A 105 -18.30 10.66 12.18
CA GLN A 105 -18.73 10.13 13.49
C GLN A 105 -17.87 8.94 13.92
N LYS A 106 -17.55 8.04 12.99
CA LYS A 106 -16.70 6.87 13.29
C LYS A 106 -15.26 7.30 13.58
N GLY A 107 -14.76 8.31 12.85
CA GLY A 107 -13.43 8.86 13.13
C GLY A 107 -13.33 9.42 14.54
N LEU A 108 -14.36 10.16 14.99
CA LEU A 108 -14.37 10.67 16.35
C LEU A 108 -14.32 9.54 17.37
N GLN A 109 -15.11 8.47 17.16
CA GLN A 109 -15.08 7.30 18.05
C GLN A 109 -13.67 6.71 18.15
N PHE A 110 -12.96 6.63 17.02
CA PHE A 110 -11.59 6.09 17.02
C PHE A 110 -10.62 7.04 17.72
N MET A 111 -10.75 8.36 17.48
CA MET A 111 -9.95 9.34 18.21
C MET A 111 -10.11 9.17 19.74
N GLU A 112 -11.36 8.97 20.20
CA GLU A 112 -11.67 8.77 21.62
C GLU A 112 -11.10 7.44 22.17
N GLN A 113 -10.87 6.45 21.30
CA GLN A 113 -10.23 5.20 21.72
C GLN A 113 -8.72 5.37 21.92
N PHE A 114 -8.09 6.20 21.05
CA PHE A 114 -6.65 6.43 21.12
C PHE A 114 -6.26 7.49 22.15
N TYR A 115 -7.09 8.54 22.28
CA TYR A 115 -6.68 9.75 23.00
C TYR A 115 -7.77 10.26 23.94
N ASN A 116 -7.32 10.93 24.99
CA ASN A 116 -8.19 11.66 25.90
C ASN A 116 -8.45 13.05 25.28
N LEU A 117 -9.66 13.28 24.81
CA LEU A 117 -10.01 14.52 24.13
C LEU A 117 -10.59 15.54 25.11
N ASP A 118 -10.10 16.78 25.03
CA ASP A 118 -10.57 17.89 25.88
C ASP A 118 -11.18 19.03 25.05
N TYR A 119 -11.67 18.73 23.84
CA TYR A 119 -12.21 19.71 22.89
C TYR A 119 -13.47 19.24 22.16
N GLN A 120 -14.31 18.41 22.83
CA GLN A 120 -15.54 17.87 22.23
C GLN A 120 -16.52 18.97 21.83
N ASP A 121 -16.43 20.17 22.43
CA ASP A 121 -17.22 21.33 22.04
C ASP A 121 -16.81 21.97 20.72
N ARG A 122 -15.66 21.54 20.16
CA ARG A 122 -15.11 22.07 18.91
C ARG A 122 -15.02 21.00 17.82
N VAL A 123 -16.04 20.15 17.73
CA VAL A 123 -16.10 19.07 16.75
C VAL A 123 -17.30 19.28 15.83
N GLN A 124 -17.05 19.23 14.52
CA GLN A 124 -18.09 19.23 13.50
C GLN A 124 -18.10 17.84 12.83
N ILE A 125 -19.20 17.12 13.03
CA ILE A 125 -19.35 15.80 12.38
C ILE A 125 -19.83 16.01 10.95
N VAL A 126 -19.23 15.29 10.01
CA VAL A 126 -19.60 15.36 8.59
C VAL A 126 -19.86 13.97 8.03
N GLY A 127 -20.61 13.90 6.94
CA GLY A 127 -20.99 12.69 6.24
C GLY A 127 -20.90 12.85 4.73
N GLU A 128 -21.44 11.88 4.01
CA GLU A 128 -21.38 11.82 2.55
C GLU A 128 -21.98 13.08 1.92
N GLY A 129 -21.17 13.79 1.13
CA GLY A 129 -21.62 14.95 0.36
C GLY A 129 -21.74 16.25 1.16
N ASP A 130 -21.44 16.23 2.46
CA ASP A 130 -21.40 17.47 3.25
C ASP A 130 -20.32 18.39 2.71
N LYS A 131 -20.52 19.71 2.88
CA LYS A 131 -19.61 20.72 2.32
C LYS A 131 -19.13 21.68 3.39
N LEU A 132 -17.95 22.24 3.16
CA LEU A 132 -17.34 23.25 4.01
C LEU A 132 -16.84 24.39 3.13
N ASP A 133 -17.32 25.60 3.46
CA ASP A 133 -17.00 26.83 2.72
C ASP A 133 -15.86 27.56 3.44
N LEU A 134 -14.73 27.75 2.77
CA LEU A 134 -13.59 28.50 3.31
C LEU A 134 -13.52 29.93 2.76
N GLY A 135 -14.44 30.28 1.85
CA GLY A 135 -14.48 31.54 1.14
C GLY A 135 -14.34 31.33 -0.35
N LYS A 136 -13.12 31.23 -0.85
CA LYS A 136 -12.82 30.87 -2.23
C LYS A 136 -12.95 29.34 -2.42
N HIS A 137 -12.36 28.57 -1.52
CA HIS A 137 -12.33 27.12 -1.60
C HIS A 137 -13.60 26.50 -1.05
N GLN A 138 -14.15 25.54 -1.80
CA GLN A 138 -15.39 24.82 -1.46
C GLN A 138 -15.04 23.33 -1.35
N LEU A 139 -15.03 22.83 -0.14
CA LEU A 139 -14.67 21.43 0.12
C LEU A 139 -15.91 20.56 0.21
N GLU A 140 -15.81 19.33 -0.29
CA GLU A 140 -16.87 18.31 -0.17
C GLU A 140 -16.26 17.04 0.40
N PHE A 141 -16.96 16.40 1.34
CA PHE A 141 -16.50 15.19 2.00
C PHE A 141 -17.16 13.95 1.38
N ILE A 142 -16.35 12.97 1.01
CA ILE A 142 -16.79 11.75 0.32
C ILE A 142 -16.34 10.57 1.18
N MET A 143 -17.31 9.77 1.65
CA MET A 143 -16.98 8.66 2.54
C MET A 143 -16.28 7.53 1.76
N ALA A 144 -15.16 7.07 2.29
CA ALA A 144 -14.31 6.04 1.68
C ALA A 144 -14.06 4.87 2.65
N PRO A 145 -15.13 4.24 3.20
CA PRO A 145 -14.95 3.23 4.25
C PRO A 145 -14.13 2.05 3.75
N ASN A 146 -13.16 1.67 4.57
CA ASN A 146 -12.18 0.60 4.33
C ASN A 146 -11.19 0.91 3.20
N VAL A 147 -10.92 2.20 2.98
CA VAL A 147 -9.80 2.63 2.14
C VAL A 147 -8.85 3.47 3.02
N HIS A 148 -8.06 2.90 4.05
CA HIS A 148 -8.15 1.40 4.25
C HIS A 148 -8.83 1.04 5.58
N TRP A 149 -9.14 2.00 6.47
CA TRP A 149 -9.91 1.79 7.71
C TRP A 149 -11.38 2.19 7.50
N PRO A 150 -12.29 1.71 8.40
CA PRO A 150 -13.73 1.91 8.15
C PRO A 150 -14.24 3.35 8.34
N GLU A 151 -13.46 4.23 8.99
CA GLU A 151 -13.87 5.61 9.25
C GLU A 151 -13.43 6.60 8.16
N VAL A 152 -12.63 6.16 7.20
CA VAL A 152 -11.94 7.03 6.23
C VAL A 152 -12.94 7.82 5.40
N MET A 153 -12.64 9.10 5.20
CA MET A 153 -13.24 9.94 4.18
C MET A 153 -12.11 10.54 3.32
N VAL A 154 -12.45 11.04 2.16
CA VAL A 154 -11.57 11.86 1.34
C VAL A 154 -12.23 13.22 1.18
N THR A 155 -11.42 14.25 0.97
CA THR A 155 -11.90 15.64 0.83
C THR A 155 -11.60 16.11 -0.58
N TYR A 156 -12.61 16.64 -1.26
CA TYR A 156 -12.44 17.21 -2.61
C TYR A 156 -12.65 18.73 -2.57
N ASP A 157 -11.68 19.45 -3.11
CA ASP A 157 -11.78 20.90 -3.29
C ASP A 157 -12.28 21.21 -4.70
N HIS A 158 -13.49 21.80 -4.78
CA HIS A 158 -14.12 22.13 -6.05
C HIS A 158 -13.47 23.34 -6.74
N THR A 159 -12.63 24.09 -6.04
CA THR A 159 -12.05 25.33 -6.58
C THR A 159 -10.80 25.04 -7.42
N ASP A 160 -9.88 24.27 -6.89
CA ASP A 160 -8.65 23.89 -7.61
C ASP A 160 -8.70 22.43 -8.11
N ASN A 161 -9.82 21.73 -7.87
CA ASN A 161 -10.03 20.35 -8.29
C ASN A 161 -8.99 19.41 -7.69
N VAL A 162 -8.78 19.53 -6.37
CA VAL A 162 -7.81 18.74 -5.61
C VAL A 162 -8.54 17.67 -4.80
N LEU A 163 -8.13 16.42 -4.98
CA LEU A 163 -8.58 15.32 -4.12
C LEU A 163 -7.52 15.07 -3.04
N PHE A 164 -7.86 15.33 -1.78
CA PHE A 164 -7.07 14.89 -0.63
C PHE A 164 -7.54 13.46 -0.33
N SER A 165 -6.74 12.50 -0.73
CA SER A 165 -7.20 11.12 -0.94
C SER A 165 -6.98 10.21 0.25
N ALA A 166 -6.64 10.75 1.41
CA ALA A 166 -6.23 9.95 2.57
C ALA A 166 -5.08 9.04 2.12
N ASP A 167 -5.11 7.77 2.51
CA ASP A 167 -4.04 6.83 2.16
C ASP A 167 -4.11 6.31 0.72
N ALA A 168 -5.21 6.54 0.06
CA ALA A 168 -5.25 6.16 -1.36
C ALA A 168 -4.24 7.02 -2.16
N UNK A 169 -3.44 6.19 -3.07
CA UNK A 169 -2.59 6.69 -3.68
C UNK A 169 -1.43 6.91 -3.11
N GLY A 170 -1.21 6.53 -1.95
CA GLY A 170 -0.02 6.63 -1.10
C GLY A 170 1.12 5.71 -1.50
N SER A 171 2.26 5.92 -0.89
CA SER A 171 3.46 5.13 -1.18
C SER A 171 4.38 5.13 0.04
N PHE A 172 5.06 4.02 0.31
CA PHE A 172 6.23 4.07 1.17
C PHE A 172 7.28 4.98 0.53
N LYS A 173 8.30 5.36 1.26
CA LYS A 173 9.44 6.15 0.83
C LYS A 173 9.30 7.63 1.16
N ALA A 174 10.37 8.18 1.71
CA ALA A 174 10.49 9.60 2.04
C ALA A 174 10.69 10.44 0.78
N ILE A 175 10.11 11.62 0.75
CA ILE A 175 10.25 12.53 -0.38
C ILE A 175 11.67 13.10 -0.42
N ALA A 176 12.32 12.99 -1.57
CA ALA A 176 13.69 13.45 -1.78
C ALA A 176 13.70 14.70 -2.66
N GLY A 177 13.17 15.79 -2.13
CA GLY A 177 13.15 17.09 -2.79
C GLY A 177 11.94 17.31 -3.69
N HIS A 178 11.78 16.52 -4.72
CA HIS A 178 10.66 16.68 -5.65
C HIS A 178 9.35 16.19 -5.04
N LEU A 179 8.37 17.09 -4.96
CA LEU A 179 7.08 16.79 -4.33
C LEU A 179 6.10 16.13 -5.30
N PHE A 180 6.27 16.36 -6.60
CA PHE A 180 5.26 15.94 -7.58
C PHE A 180 5.75 14.75 -8.41
N ALA A 181 4.85 13.86 -8.75
CA ALA A 181 5.15 12.63 -9.50
C ALA A 181 5.75 12.93 -10.89
N ASP A 182 5.33 14.04 -11.51
CA ASP A 182 5.88 14.45 -12.82
C ASP A 182 7.31 15.00 -12.76
N GLN A 183 7.82 15.24 -11.57
CA GLN A 183 9.19 15.77 -11.38
C GLN A 183 10.22 14.65 -11.17
N VAL A 184 9.78 13.41 -11.10
CA VAL A 184 10.64 12.23 -10.85
C VAL A 184 10.41 11.19 -11.95
N ASN A 185 11.29 10.21 -12.05
CA ASN A 185 10.99 9.02 -12.85
C ASN A 185 10.17 8.08 -11.95
N PHE A 186 8.84 8.27 -11.98
CA PHE A 186 7.94 7.56 -11.06
C PHE A 186 8.05 6.05 -11.24
N GLU A 187 8.11 5.59 -12.48
CA GLU A 187 8.16 4.15 -12.77
C GLU A 187 9.40 3.48 -12.16
N ARG A 188 10.57 4.15 -12.32
CA ARG A 188 11.84 3.62 -11.80
C ARG A 188 11.98 3.78 -10.29
N ASP A 189 11.55 4.93 -9.75
CA ASP A 189 11.95 5.36 -8.40
C ASP A 189 10.84 5.22 -7.35
N TRP A 190 9.57 5.12 -7.77
CA TRP A 190 8.43 5.16 -6.83
C TRP A 190 7.43 4.04 -7.04
N LEU A 191 7.23 3.52 -8.26
CA LEU A 191 6.15 2.58 -8.54
C LEU A 191 6.25 1.30 -7.70
N GLU A 192 7.47 0.81 -7.46
CA GLU A 192 7.68 -0.39 -6.66
C GLU A 192 7.21 -0.18 -5.22
N GLU A 193 7.54 0.97 -4.63
CA GLU A 193 7.12 1.30 -3.28
C GLU A 193 5.61 1.63 -3.19
N ALA A 194 5.04 2.24 -4.23
CA ALA A 194 3.59 2.47 -4.32
C ALA A 194 2.83 1.14 -4.39
N ARG A 195 3.33 0.17 -5.20
CA ARG A 195 2.74 -1.16 -5.28
C ARG A 195 2.87 -1.90 -3.95
N ARG A 196 4.06 -1.84 -3.34
CA ARG A 196 4.30 -2.53 -2.06
C ARG A 196 3.40 -1.94 -0.97
N TYR A 197 3.25 -0.62 -0.94
CA TYR A 197 2.32 0.06 -0.04
C TYR A 197 0.90 -0.44 -0.28
N TYR A 198 0.40 -0.33 -1.54
CA TYR A 198 -0.97 -0.73 -1.85
C TYR A 198 -1.24 -2.18 -1.44
N MET A 199 -0.40 -3.11 -1.88
CA MET A 199 -0.70 -4.54 -1.68
C MET A 199 -0.78 -4.90 -0.19
N ASN A 200 0.09 -4.31 0.63
CA ASN A 200 0.17 -4.66 2.06
C ASN A 200 -0.82 -3.87 2.92
N ILE A 201 -1.09 -2.62 2.57
CA ILE A 201 -1.93 -1.73 3.40
C ILE A 201 -3.39 -1.72 2.91
N VAL A 202 -3.61 -1.58 1.61
CA VAL A 202 -4.94 -1.39 1.03
C VAL A 202 -5.48 -2.69 0.39
N GLY A 203 -4.59 -3.59 -0.03
CA GLY A 203 -4.88 -4.69 -0.96
C GLY A 203 -6.07 -5.57 -0.62
N ARG A 204 -6.29 -5.84 0.67
CA ARG A 204 -7.44 -6.62 1.11
C ARG A 204 -8.76 -5.96 0.67
N ASN A 205 -8.78 -4.65 0.53
CA ASN A 205 -9.99 -3.84 0.40
C ASN A 205 -10.26 -3.37 -1.06
N GLY A 206 -9.79 -4.10 -2.04
CA GLY A 206 -10.01 -3.76 -3.47
C GLY A 206 -11.45 -3.34 -3.80
N PRO A 207 -12.48 -4.11 -3.39
CA PRO A 207 -13.86 -3.68 -3.67
C PRO A 207 -14.24 -2.33 -3.08
N SER A 208 -13.64 -1.93 -1.96
CA SER A 208 -13.89 -0.60 -1.37
C SER A 208 -13.23 0.49 -2.20
N VAL A 209 -12.03 0.24 -2.71
CA VAL A 209 -11.36 1.16 -3.63
C VAL A 209 -12.23 1.38 -4.88
N MET A 210 -12.77 0.30 -5.46
CA MET A 210 -13.62 0.42 -6.65
C MET A 210 -14.93 1.17 -6.35
N ARG A 211 -15.49 1.03 -5.14
CA ARG A 211 -16.65 1.84 -4.73
C ARG A 211 -16.30 3.32 -4.63
N LEU A 212 -15.13 3.65 -4.09
CA LEU A 212 -14.65 5.03 -4.05
C LEU A 212 -14.47 5.59 -5.46
N PHE A 213 -13.81 4.83 -6.34
CA PHE A 213 -13.60 5.28 -7.73
C PHE A 213 -14.93 5.55 -8.44
N LYS A 214 -15.94 4.71 -8.20
CA LYS A 214 -17.27 4.92 -8.77
C LYS A 214 -17.89 6.25 -8.30
N LYS A 215 -17.68 6.63 -7.04
CA LYS A 215 -18.14 7.93 -6.53
C LYS A 215 -17.40 9.10 -7.18
N LEU A 216 -16.12 8.90 -7.50
CA LEU A 216 -15.26 9.96 -8.02
C LEU A 216 -15.36 10.13 -9.54
N VAL A 217 -16.13 9.31 -10.25
CA VAL A 217 -16.15 9.30 -11.72
C VAL A 217 -16.57 10.64 -12.35
N ASP A 218 -17.43 11.39 -11.65
CA ASP A 218 -17.91 12.69 -12.14
C ASP A 218 -17.11 13.89 -11.64
N PHE A 219 -16.03 13.65 -10.86
CA PHE A 219 -15.18 14.71 -10.34
C PHE A 219 -14.01 14.99 -11.30
N ASP A 220 -13.74 16.27 -11.56
CA ASP A 220 -12.63 16.69 -12.42
C ASP A 220 -11.34 16.68 -11.59
N LEU A 221 -10.63 15.56 -11.55
CA LEU A 221 -9.41 15.40 -10.72
C LEU A 221 -8.22 16.03 -11.44
N LYS A 222 -7.74 17.17 -10.95
CA LYS A 222 -6.53 17.83 -11.46
C LYS A 222 -5.32 17.58 -10.58
N ILE A 223 -5.55 17.31 -9.29
CA ILE A 223 -4.48 16.98 -8.35
C ILE A 223 -5.00 15.89 -7.41
N ILE A 224 -4.15 14.90 -7.15
CA ILE A 224 -4.39 13.91 -6.09
C ILE A 224 -3.28 14.09 -5.05
N ALA A 225 -3.67 14.37 -3.82
CA ALA A 225 -2.78 14.72 -2.72
C ALA A 225 -2.93 13.68 -1.58
N PRO A 226 -2.13 12.59 -1.63
CA PRO A 226 -2.23 11.50 -0.64
C PRO A 226 -1.52 11.84 0.66
N LEU A 227 -1.77 11.02 1.69
CA LEU A 227 -1.13 11.19 3.01
C LEU A 227 0.30 10.64 3.06
N HIS A 228 0.73 9.88 2.02
CA HIS A 228 2.12 9.38 1.90
C HIS A 228 2.60 9.55 0.47
N GLY A 229 3.91 9.85 0.33
CA GLY A 229 4.56 9.88 -0.98
C GLY A 229 4.28 11.13 -1.79
N VAL A 230 4.44 11.03 -3.10
CA VAL A 230 4.38 12.19 -3.99
C VAL A 230 2.94 12.55 -4.39
N VAL A 231 2.76 13.81 -4.79
CA VAL A 231 1.48 14.37 -5.25
C VAL A 231 1.38 14.22 -6.76
N PHE A 232 0.21 13.85 -7.27
CA PHE A 232 -0.04 13.67 -8.71
C PHE A 232 -0.80 14.90 -9.23
N ARG A 233 -0.29 15.54 -10.29
CA ARG A 233 -0.87 16.80 -10.78
C ARG A 233 -0.96 16.92 -12.31
N THR A 234 -0.48 15.94 -13.07
CA THR A 234 -0.68 15.97 -14.52
C THR A 234 -1.66 14.89 -14.94
N PRO A 235 -2.41 15.11 -16.02
CA PRO A 235 -3.36 14.09 -16.46
C PRO A 235 -2.71 12.72 -16.65
N GLU A 236 -1.50 12.68 -17.21
CA GLU A 236 -0.77 11.43 -17.46
C GLU A 236 -0.46 10.68 -16.16
N MET A 237 -0.03 11.43 -15.13
CA MET A 237 0.33 10.81 -13.85
C MET A 237 -0.92 10.34 -13.11
N ILE A 238 -2.01 11.12 -13.19
CA ILE A 238 -3.29 10.75 -12.57
C ILE A 238 -3.86 9.51 -13.27
N GLU A 239 -3.91 9.51 -14.60
CA GLU A 239 -4.39 8.36 -15.36
C GLU A 239 -3.56 7.10 -15.02
N MET A 240 -2.24 7.24 -14.99
CA MET A 240 -1.33 6.12 -14.70
C MET A 240 -1.62 5.52 -13.32
N ILE A 241 -1.71 6.35 -12.25
CA ILE A 241 -1.90 5.80 -10.91
C ILE A 241 -3.33 5.23 -10.72
N LEU A 242 -4.33 5.82 -11.37
CA LEU A 242 -5.69 5.29 -11.31
C LEU A 242 -5.79 3.94 -12.07
N ASP A 243 -5.08 3.81 -13.20
CA ASP A 243 -4.99 2.52 -13.91
C ASP A 243 -4.35 1.45 -13.03
N LYS A 244 -3.22 1.78 -12.40
CA LYS A 244 -2.55 0.85 -11.48
C LYS A 244 -3.48 0.42 -10.33
N TYR A 245 -4.10 1.40 -9.68
CA TYR A 245 -5.03 1.13 -8.59
C TYR A 245 -6.21 0.27 -9.04
N THR A 246 -6.71 0.50 -10.24
CA THR A 246 -7.82 -0.31 -10.80
C THR A 246 -7.41 -1.77 -10.95
N LYS A 247 -6.23 -2.02 -11.55
CA LYS A 247 -5.72 -3.39 -11.68
C LYS A 247 -5.52 -4.04 -10.32
N TRP A 248 -4.89 -3.31 -9.38
CA TRP A 248 -4.65 -3.83 -8.03
C TRP A 248 -5.97 -4.14 -7.31
N ALA A 249 -6.95 -3.24 -7.42
CA ALA A 249 -8.23 -3.37 -6.72
C ALA A 249 -9.14 -4.45 -7.30
N THR A 250 -8.95 -4.79 -8.58
CA THR A 250 -9.68 -5.89 -9.23
C THR A 250 -8.91 -7.21 -9.17
N TYR A 251 -7.74 -7.19 -8.53
CA TYR A 251 -6.87 -8.36 -8.38
C TYR A 251 -6.41 -8.92 -9.73
N GLU A 252 -6.20 -8.04 -10.72
CA GLU A 252 -5.64 -8.41 -12.00
C GLU A 252 -4.11 -8.33 -11.97
N PRO A 253 -3.39 -9.24 -12.64
CA PRO A 253 -1.94 -9.08 -12.75
C PRO A 253 -1.61 -7.83 -13.57
N GLU A 254 -0.51 -7.16 -13.19
CA GLU A 254 -0.04 -6.01 -13.96
C GLU A 254 0.65 -6.43 -15.24
N GLU A 255 1.36 -7.55 -15.22
CA GLU A 255 2.21 -7.98 -16.33
C GLU A 255 2.44 -9.48 -16.30
N PRO A 256 2.73 -10.07 -17.47
CA PRO A 256 3.09 -11.49 -17.54
C PRO A 256 4.45 -11.72 -16.85
N GLY A 257 4.55 -12.83 -16.13
CA GLY A 257 5.77 -13.17 -15.43
C GLY A 257 5.53 -14.18 -14.34
N VAL A 258 6.57 -14.55 -13.64
CA VAL A 258 6.50 -15.56 -12.58
C VAL A 258 7.37 -15.19 -11.38
N VAL A 259 6.79 -15.38 -10.20
CA VAL A 259 7.52 -15.27 -8.92
C VAL A 259 7.74 -16.67 -8.37
N LEU A 260 8.99 -17.04 -8.08
CA LEU A 260 9.33 -18.26 -7.37
C LEU A 260 9.64 -17.88 -5.93
N ALA A 261 8.71 -18.17 -5.01
CA ALA A 261 8.90 -17.93 -3.58
C ALA A 261 9.43 -19.21 -2.95
N CYS A 262 10.69 -19.18 -2.56
CA CYS A 262 11.46 -20.36 -2.18
C CYS A 262 11.74 -20.40 -0.68
N ALA A 263 11.29 -21.48 -0.01
CA ALA A 263 11.77 -21.84 1.33
C ALA A 263 12.91 -22.85 1.18
N SER A 264 14.05 -22.57 1.78
CA SER A 264 15.21 -23.48 1.70
C SER A 264 15.99 -23.41 3.02
N MET A 265 16.37 -24.58 3.56
CA MET A 265 17.19 -24.64 4.77
C MET A 265 18.68 -24.81 4.47
N TYR A 266 19.00 -25.65 3.51
CA TYR A 266 20.41 -26.04 3.24
C TYR A 266 20.84 -25.78 1.81
N GLY A 267 19.96 -25.20 0.97
CA GLY A 267 20.27 -24.80 -0.39
C GLY A 267 19.69 -25.72 -1.46
N ASP A 268 19.21 -26.90 -1.11
CA ASP A 268 18.71 -27.86 -2.13
C ASP A 268 17.38 -27.37 -2.75
N SER A 269 16.48 -26.83 -1.94
CA SER A 269 15.25 -26.25 -2.47
C SER A 269 15.56 -25.02 -3.32
N GLN A 270 16.55 -24.21 -2.90
CA GLN A 270 17.00 -23.07 -3.70
C GLN A 270 17.53 -23.55 -5.05
N ASN A 271 18.37 -24.59 -5.07
CA ASN A 271 18.90 -25.17 -6.30
C ASN A 271 17.77 -25.60 -7.25
N MET A 272 16.74 -26.27 -6.70
CA MET A 272 15.56 -26.69 -7.48
C MET A 272 14.88 -25.46 -8.12
N ASN A 273 14.71 -24.38 -7.35
CA ASN A 273 14.12 -23.13 -7.86
C ASN A 273 15.00 -22.49 -8.94
N ASP A 274 16.32 -22.48 -8.75
CA ASP A 274 17.24 -21.91 -9.73
C ASP A 274 17.21 -22.68 -11.05
N ILE A 275 17.14 -24.02 -10.97
CA ILE A 275 17.00 -24.85 -12.17
C ILE A 275 15.70 -24.53 -12.90
N LEU A 276 14.58 -24.49 -12.16
CA LEU A 276 13.29 -24.14 -12.78
C LEU A 276 13.32 -22.74 -13.40
N ALA A 277 13.89 -21.76 -12.70
CA ALA A 277 14.00 -20.40 -13.22
C ALA A 277 14.80 -20.35 -14.52
N ALA A 278 15.91 -21.10 -14.58
CA ALA A 278 16.71 -21.18 -15.81
C ALA A 278 15.92 -21.83 -16.96
N MET A 279 15.19 -22.92 -16.64
CA MET A 279 14.36 -23.58 -17.65
C MET A 279 13.26 -22.66 -18.18
N LEU A 280 12.67 -21.83 -17.30
CA LEU A 280 11.64 -20.85 -17.69
C LEU A 280 12.24 -19.75 -18.57
N ALA A 281 13.44 -19.27 -18.21
CA ALA A 281 14.16 -18.27 -19.02
C ALA A 281 14.47 -18.81 -20.44
N ASP A 282 14.91 -20.06 -20.51
CA ASP A 282 15.20 -20.71 -21.81
C ASP A 282 13.94 -20.83 -22.68
N ARG A 283 12.76 -20.81 -22.07
CA ARG A 283 11.47 -20.88 -22.76
C ARG A 283 10.90 -19.48 -23.06
N GLY A 284 11.67 -18.44 -22.78
CA GLY A 284 11.28 -17.06 -23.12
C GLY A 284 10.30 -16.43 -22.15
N VAL A 285 10.16 -16.96 -20.95
CA VAL A 285 9.28 -16.34 -19.95
C VAL A 285 9.80 -14.96 -19.59
N PRO A 286 9.00 -13.90 -19.75
CA PRO A 286 9.42 -12.57 -19.33
C PRO A 286 9.29 -12.46 -17.80
N ASN A 287 10.08 -11.58 -17.19
CA ASN A 287 9.93 -11.25 -15.77
C ASN A 287 9.93 -12.47 -14.83
N ILE A 288 11.10 -12.94 -14.51
CA ILE A 288 11.27 -14.02 -13.54
C ILE A 288 11.86 -13.41 -12.26
N ARG A 289 11.23 -13.67 -11.12
CA ARG A 289 11.72 -13.27 -9.79
C ARG A 289 11.90 -14.52 -8.94
N VAL A 290 13.04 -14.62 -8.28
CA VAL A 290 13.30 -15.72 -7.33
C VAL A 290 13.58 -15.11 -5.97
N TYR A 291 12.82 -15.47 -4.98
CA TYR A 291 12.96 -14.95 -3.63
C TYR A 291 13.23 -16.05 -2.62
N ASP A 292 14.31 -15.91 -1.87
CA ASP A 292 14.52 -16.67 -0.63
C ASP A 292 13.70 -15.98 0.46
N ILE A 293 12.59 -16.60 0.88
CA ILE A 293 11.66 -16.00 1.83
C ILE A 293 12.24 -15.85 3.24
N SER A 294 13.39 -16.48 3.51
CA SER A 294 14.07 -16.30 4.80
C SER A 294 14.92 -15.03 4.84
N LYS A 295 15.13 -14.40 3.68
CA LYS A 295 16.02 -13.23 3.55
C LYS A 295 15.32 -12.00 2.96
N THR A 296 14.18 -12.20 2.33
CA THR A 296 13.44 -11.13 1.67
C THR A 296 12.22 -10.78 2.52
N SER A 297 11.97 -9.49 2.69
CA SER A 297 10.78 -9.03 3.40
C SER A 297 9.52 -9.64 2.80
N PRO A 298 8.61 -10.20 3.60
CA PRO A 298 7.33 -10.68 3.09
C PRO A 298 6.57 -9.63 2.28
N SER A 299 6.65 -8.36 2.66
CA SER A 299 5.96 -7.29 1.94
C SER A 299 6.43 -7.16 0.49
N GLN A 300 7.72 -7.38 0.24
CA GLN A 300 8.29 -7.35 -1.11
C GLN A 300 7.81 -8.55 -1.93
N VAL A 301 7.85 -9.74 -1.33
CA VAL A 301 7.40 -10.98 -2.00
C VAL A 301 5.91 -10.84 -2.36
N ILE A 302 5.09 -10.37 -1.43
CA ILE A 302 3.65 -10.14 -1.62
C ILE A 302 3.42 -9.18 -2.80
N ALA A 303 4.14 -8.05 -2.83
CA ALA A 303 3.98 -7.07 -3.90
C ALA A 303 4.16 -7.72 -5.28
N ASP A 304 5.19 -8.55 -5.45
CA ASP A 304 5.46 -9.19 -6.74
C ASP A 304 4.55 -10.40 -7.01
N VAL A 305 4.12 -11.14 -5.97
CA VAL A 305 3.14 -12.22 -6.15
C VAL A 305 1.83 -11.65 -6.71
N PHE A 306 1.44 -10.46 -6.27
CA PHE A 306 0.25 -9.79 -6.82
C PHE A 306 0.53 -9.11 -8.17
N ARG A 307 1.78 -8.73 -8.44
CA ARG A 307 2.16 -8.05 -9.68
C ARG A 307 2.07 -8.97 -10.91
N PHE A 308 2.59 -10.19 -10.78
CA PHE A 308 2.78 -11.09 -11.94
C PHE A 308 1.66 -12.11 -12.07
N SER A 309 1.50 -12.63 -13.30
CA SER A 309 0.42 -13.56 -13.64
C SER A 309 0.57 -14.93 -12.95
N ASN A 310 1.82 -15.34 -12.68
CA ASN A 310 2.11 -16.68 -12.16
C ASN A 310 2.95 -16.61 -10.88
N ALA A 311 2.76 -17.63 -10.01
CA ALA A 311 3.61 -17.81 -8.83
C ALA A 311 3.90 -19.30 -8.63
N VAL A 312 5.12 -19.59 -8.18
CA VAL A 312 5.55 -20.93 -7.79
C VAL A 312 5.91 -20.88 -6.31
N PHE A 313 5.29 -21.74 -5.51
CA PHE A 313 5.55 -21.81 -4.07
C PHE A 313 6.28 -23.10 -3.71
N THR A 314 7.44 -22.96 -3.07
CA THR A 314 8.24 -24.10 -2.63
C THR A 314 7.84 -24.50 -1.22
N CYS A 315 7.23 -25.66 -1.09
CA CYS A 315 6.74 -26.21 0.17
C CYS A 315 7.81 -27.10 0.78
N LEU A 316 8.39 -26.64 1.89
CA LEU A 316 9.43 -27.36 2.61
C LEU A 316 8.86 -27.85 3.94
N THR A 317 9.06 -29.12 4.24
CA THR A 317 8.58 -29.70 5.48
C THR A 317 9.55 -29.42 6.63
N TYR A 318 9.03 -28.84 7.71
CA TYR A 318 9.77 -28.60 8.95
C TYR A 318 8.89 -29.05 10.13
N ASN A 319 9.43 -29.96 10.98
CA ASN A 319 8.69 -30.51 12.12
C ASN A 319 7.29 -31.00 11.72
N THR A 320 7.23 -31.75 10.63
CA THR A 320 6.01 -32.35 10.04
C THR A 320 4.97 -31.33 9.55
N GLN A 321 5.31 -30.04 9.53
CA GLN A 321 4.43 -28.97 9.07
C GLN A 321 5.07 -28.22 7.91
N LEU A 322 4.37 -27.23 7.37
CA LEU A 322 4.94 -26.31 6.39
C LEU A 322 5.98 -25.43 7.08
N TYR A 323 7.10 -25.15 6.42
CA TYR A 323 8.15 -24.26 6.91
C TYR A 323 7.51 -22.95 7.41
N PRO A 324 7.81 -22.51 8.65
CA PRO A 324 7.07 -21.42 9.27
C PRO A 324 7.01 -20.12 8.46
N GLY A 325 8.11 -19.72 7.82
CA GLY A 325 8.09 -18.51 6.99
C GLY A 325 7.15 -18.63 5.79
N MET A 326 7.09 -19.82 5.17
CA MET A 326 6.17 -20.03 4.05
C MET A 326 4.71 -20.09 4.55
N ASP A 327 4.47 -20.72 5.69
CA ASP A 327 3.12 -20.78 6.26
C ASP A 327 2.59 -19.35 6.52
N ALA A 328 3.40 -18.50 7.14
CA ALA A 328 3.03 -17.12 7.41
C ALA A 328 2.77 -16.35 6.11
N LEU A 329 3.68 -16.47 5.14
CA LEU A 329 3.57 -15.78 3.85
C LEU A 329 2.28 -16.19 3.12
N LEU A 330 1.97 -17.48 3.04
CA LEU A 330 0.78 -17.95 2.32
C LEU A 330 -0.50 -17.48 3.01
N ARG A 331 -0.52 -17.46 4.35
CA ARG A 331 -1.69 -16.94 5.09
C ARG A 331 -1.89 -15.46 4.87
N GLU A 332 -0.82 -14.67 4.81
CA GLU A 332 -0.91 -13.24 4.46
C GLU A 332 -1.45 -13.06 3.04
N ILE A 333 -0.91 -13.79 2.08
CA ILE A 333 -1.35 -13.73 0.69
C ILE A 333 -2.87 -14.02 0.61
N ALA A 334 -3.32 -15.09 1.29
CA ALA A 334 -4.74 -15.45 1.29
C ALA A 334 -5.60 -14.38 2.00
N MET A 335 -5.10 -13.81 3.10
CA MET A 335 -5.79 -12.77 3.85
C MET A 335 -5.99 -11.51 3.01
N LEU A 336 -5.08 -11.24 2.07
CA LEU A 336 -5.13 -10.10 1.18
C LEU A 336 -6.02 -10.33 -0.06
N ASN A 337 -6.76 -11.45 -0.08
CA ASN A 337 -7.70 -11.79 -1.16
C ASN A 337 -7.01 -12.10 -2.49
N TYR A 338 -5.85 -12.75 -2.44
CA TYR A 338 -5.14 -13.20 -3.64
C TYR A 338 -6.10 -13.94 -4.57
N ALA A 339 -6.11 -13.57 -5.85
CA ALA A 339 -7.09 -14.11 -6.79
C ALA A 339 -6.60 -13.95 -8.23
N ASN A 340 -7.27 -14.68 -9.15
CA ASN A 340 -7.09 -14.51 -10.59
C ASN A 340 -5.63 -14.75 -11.03
N ARG A 341 -5.00 -15.79 -10.48
CA ARG A 341 -3.59 -16.10 -10.78
C ARG A 341 -3.42 -17.56 -11.11
N LYS A 342 -2.31 -17.87 -11.76
CA LYS A 342 -1.87 -19.23 -12.06
C LYS A 342 -0.75 -19.59 -11.08
N ILE A 343 -0.86 -20.74 -10.42
CA ILE A 343 0.10 -21.12 -9.37
C ILE A 343 0.62 -22.54 -9.61
N SER A 344 1.85 -22.76 -9.20
CA SER A 344 2.48 -24.09 -9.24
C SER A 344 3.17 -24.37 -7.90
N PHE A 345 3.43 -25.62 -7.62
CA PHE A 345 4.05 -26.04 -6.37
C PHE A 345 5.31 -26.88 -6.60
N LEU A 346 6.32 -26.59 -5.79
CA LEU A 346 7.48 -27.45 -5.61
C LEU A 346 7.45 -27.96 -4.17
N GLU A 347 7.86 -29.20 -3.93
CA GLU A 347 7.91 -29.74 -2.57
C GLU A 347 9.24 -30.41 -2.30
N ASN A 348 9.80 -30.13 -1.13
CA ASN A 348 10.99 -30.85 -0.64
C ASN A 348 10.71 -31.46 0.72
N GLN A 349 11.01 -32.75 0.83
CA GLN A 349 10.94 -33.49 2.07
C GLN A 349 12.00 -34.60 2.05
N SER A 350 12.56 -34.94 3.19
CA SER A 350 13.58 -36.00 3.23
C SER A 350 12.98 -37.37 3.61
N TRP A 351 12.05 -37.39 4.59
CA TRP A 351 11.47 -38.67 5.06
C TRP A 351 9.94 -38.63 5.25
N GLY A 352 9.29 -37.65 4.70
CA GLY A 352 7.84 -37.52 4.76
C GLY A 352 7.42 -36.15 5.24
N GLY A 353 6.25 -35.75 4.84
CA GLY A 353 5.78 -34.43 5.24
C GLY A 353 4.38 -34.12 4.76
N ARG A 354 3.89 -32.96 5.20
CA ARG A 354 2.55 -32.46 4.90
C ARG A 354 2.58 -31.05 4.32
N ALA A 355 3.77 -30.55 4.00
CA ALA A 355 3.93 -29.15 3.63
C ALA A 355 3.07 -28.75 2.43
N LEU A 356 3.09 -29.56 1.37
CA LEU A 356 2.29 -29.30 0.18
C LEU A 356 0.78 -29.27 0.50
N ALA A 357 0.30 -30.25 1.26
CA ALA A 357 -1.13 -30.31 1.60
C ALA A 357 -1.57 -29.08 2.39
N ILE A 358 -0.72 -28.62 3.31
CA ILE A 358 -1.01 -27.42 4.12
C ILE A 358 -1.06 -26.19 3.20
N ALA A 359 -0.08 -26.04 2.32
CA ALA A 359 -0.03 -24.90 1.38
C ALA A 359 -1.28 -24.89 0.49
N GLN A 360 -1.66 -26.07 -0.03
CA GLN A 360 -2.86 -26.19 -0.87
C GLN A 360 -4.14 -25.86 -0.10
N GLU A 361 -4.22 -26.23 1.17
CA GLU A 361 -5.37 -25.89 2.02
C GLU A 361 -5.46 -24.37 2.23
N ILE A 362 -4.33 -23.71 2.51
CA ILE A 362 -4.31 -22.27 2.72
C ILE A 362 -4.75 -21.54 1.44
N LEU A 363 -4.11 -21.84 0.32
CA LEU A 363 -4.39 -21.16 -0.95
C LEU A 363 -5.71 -21.59 -1.58
N GLY A 364 -6.25 -22.73 -1.19
CA GLY A 364 -7.56 -23.20 -1.65
C GLY A 364 -8.72 -22.28 -1.24
N LYS A 365 -8.47 -21.36 -0.34
CA LYS A 365 -9.46 -20.35 0.08
C LYS A 365 -9.50 -19.16 -0.89
N CYS A 366 -8.51 -19.04 -1.76
CA CYS A 366 -8.39 -17.93 -2.71
C CYS A 366 -9.26 -18.20 -3.95
N LYS A 367 -9.76 -17.13 -4.57
CA LYS A 367 -10.68 -17.24 -5.71
C LYS A 367 -9.92 -17.29 -7.03
N ASN A 368 -10.40 -18.11 -7.95
CA ASN A 368 -9.88 -18.17 -9.32
C ASN A 368 -8.38 -18.36 -9.37
N LEU A 369 -7.86 -19.30 -8.56
CA LEU A 369 -6.48 -19.77 -8.71
C LEU A 369 -6.50 -21.01 -9.59
N GLU A 370 -5.72 -20.97 -10.68
CA GLU A 370 -5.54 -22.13 -11.57
C GLU A 370 -4.21 -22.80 -11.22
N ILE A 371 -4.24 -24.08 -10.90
CA ILE A 371 -3.02 -24.84 -10.63
C ILE A 371 -2.44 -25.32 -11.95
N ILE A 372 -1.19 -24.95 -12.23
CA ILE A 372 -0.48 -25.30 -13.46
C ILE A 372 0.50 -26.43 -13.14
N GLY A 373 0.28 -27.54 -13.80
CA GLY A 373 1.15 -28.71 -13.70
C GLY A 373 0.96 -29.51 -12.41
N GLU A 374 1.51 -30.68 -12.37
CA GLU A 374 1.56 -31.50 -11.15
C GLU A 374 2.67 -30.97 -10.24
N PRO A 375 2.45 -30.97 -8.92
CA PRO A 375 3.52 -30.53 -8.00
C PRO A 375 4.79 -31.37 -8.19
N PHE A 376 5.91 -30.72 -8.42
CA PHE A 376 7.21 -31.39 -8.55
C PHE A 376 7.81 -31.62 -7.16
N LYS A 377 8.23 -32.84 -6.90
CA LYS A 377 8.64 -33.27 -5.55
C LYS A 377 10.04 -33.84 -5.55
N ILE A 378 10.84 -33.43 -4.58
CA ILE A 378 12.17 -33.99 -4.39
C ILE A 378 12.33 -34.57 -2.98
N LYS A 379 13.30 -35.47 -2.84
CA LYS A 379 13.73 -35.99 -1.54
C LYS A 379 15.14 -35.49 -1.26
N SER A 380 15.20 -34.38 -0.52
CA SER A 380 16.43 -33.67 -0.17
C SER A 380 17.00 -32.87 -1.35
N SER A 381 17.49 -33.55 -2.41
CA SER A 381 18.08 -32.90 -3.59
C SER A 381 17.39 -33.35 -4.87
N VAL A 382 17.50 -32.53 -5.91
CA VAL A 382 17.04 -32.91 -7.26
C VAL A 382 17.93 -34.06 -7.77
N ALA A 383 17.28 -35.14 -8.21
CA ALA A 383 18.01 -36.26 -8.83
C ALA A 383 18.09 -36.04 -10.34
N PRO A 384 19.21 -36.46 -10.99
CA PRO A 384 19.33 -36.28 -12.45
C PRO A 384 18.16 -36.86 -13.24
N GLU A 385 17.59 -37.98 -12.75
CA GLU A 385 16.48 -38.67 -13.40
C GLU A 385 15.18 -37.83 -13.38
N GLN A 386 15.11 -36.79 -12.54
CA GLN A 386 13.92 -35.96 -12.40
C GLN A 386 13.96 -34.75 -13.33
N MET A 387 15.06 -34.55 -14.07
CA MET A 387 15.20 -33.33 -14.88
C MET A 387 14.13 -33.22 -15.97
N ASP A 388 13.72 -34.35 -16.58
CA ASP A 388 12.67 -34.29 -17.59
C ASP A 388 11.30 -33.95 -16.99
N GLU A 389 11.03 -34.39 -15.77
CA GLU A 389 9.81 -34.08 -15.06
C GLU A 389 9.76 -32.56 -14.72
N LEU A 390 10.89 -32.02 -14.26
CA LEU A 390 10.98 -30.56 -13.96
C LEU A 390 10.85 -29.74 -15.25
N ALA A 391 11.47 -30.21 -16.35
CA ALA A 391 11.35 -29.56 -17.66
C ALA A 391 9.89 -29.52 -18.15
N LYS A 392 9.14 -30.61 -17.92
CA LYS A 392 7.72 -30.65 -18.27
C LYS A 392 6.93 -29.58 -17.48
N LEU A 393 7.20 -29.46 -16.18
CA LEU A 393 6.56 -28.39 -15.39
C LEU A 393 6.92 -27.02 -15.95
N ALA A 394 8.18 -26.81 -16.32
CA ALA A 394 8.62 -25.55 -16.94
C ALA A 394 7.86 -25.27 -18.25
N ASP A 395 7.65 -26.31 -19.09
CA ASP A 395 6.85 -26.18 -20.32
C ASP A 395 5.42 -25.72 -20.01
N GLU A 396 4.78 -26.34 -19.02
CA GLU A 396 3.41 -26.04 -18.63
C GLU A 396 3.28 -24.62 -18.06
N ILE A 397 4.24 -24.21 -17.20
CA ILE A 397 4.23 -22.85 -16.66
C ILE A 397 4.45 -21.84 -17.78
N ALA A 398 5.45 -22.03 -18.63
CA ALA A 398 5.77 -21.11 -19.72
C ALA A 398 4.56 -20.95 -20.67
N ALA A 399 3.90 -22.06 -21.01
CA ALA A 399 2.71 -22.03 -21.87
C ALA A 399 1.53 -21.33 -21.25
N SER A 400 1.48 -21.21 -19.93
CA SER A 400 0.36 -20.59 -19.21
C SER A 400 0.54 -19.08 -19.04
N ILE A 401 1.73 -18.52 -19.28
CA ILE A 401 1.99 -17.08 -19.08
C ILE A 401 1.48 -16.31 -20.31
N GLU A 402 0.56 -15.37 -20.07
CA GLU A 402 -0.10 -14.55 -21.09
C GLU A 402 0.31 -13.09 -20.98
#